data_727f66ca48105a4722f62f5d8045c3e8
#
_entry.id   727f66ca48105a4722f62f5d8045c3e8
#
_cell.length_a   1.000
_cell.length_b   1.000
_cell.length_c   1.000
_cell.angle_alpha   90.00
_cell.angle_beta   90.00
_cell.angle_gamma   90.00
#
_symmetry.space_group_name_H-M   'P 1'
#
loop_
_entity.id
_entity.type
_entity.pdbx_description
1 polymer ?
#
loop_
_entity_poly.entity_id
_entity_poly.type
_entity_poly.pdbx_seq_one_letter_code
_entity_poly.pdbx_strand_id
1 'polypeptide(L)'
;MKYLVYVALAFVLWFIMFVLKPVNFWISMAFSTSLLSVISFVNYREQLKVSVSMVKEILIGIGSALLLYGVFWLGKFILDNIGIIPNHNAGISNVYANKGLFPPWLIGIMLFFPIGFGEEFFWRGYLQRHLSSKYGNLKSFLITVFFYTAVHIPTLNPVLILAAFLVGMFWGALFIWRKNNIVAPLVSHMVWDPMIFIIFPLN
;
A
#
# COMPACT_ATOMS: atom_id res chain seq x y z
N MET A 1 -14.33 -18.62 -0.40
CA MET A 1 -13.38 -19.06 0.65
C MET A 1 -11.91 -18.98 0.22
N LYS A 2 -11.53 -19.18 -1.05
CA LYS A 2 -10.12 -19.09 -1.50
C LYS A 2 -9.41 -17.76 -1.16
N TYR A 3 -10.11 -16.62 -1.23
CA TYR A 3 -9.52 -15.33 -0.91
C TYR A 3 -9.04 -15.23 0.56
N LEU A 4 -9.70 -15.90 1.51
CA LEU A 4 -9.25 -15.90 2.91
C LEU A 4 -7.88 -16.59 3.10
N VAL A 5 -7.59 -17.62 2.28
CA VAL A 5 -6.28 -18.27 2.30
C VAL A 5 -5.19 -17.30 1.84
N TYR A 6 -5.46 -16.50 0.82
CA TYR A 6 -4.48 -15.52 0.32
C TYR A 6 -4.33 -14.31 1.27
N VAL A 7 -5.42 -13.91 1.94
CA VAL A 7 -5.34 -12.91 3.01
C VAL A 7 -4.52 -13.46 4.20
N ALA A 8 -4.76 -14.71 4.61
CA ALA A 8 -3.96 -15.35 5.65
C ALA A 8 -2.47 -15.44 5.26
N LEU A 9 -2.18 -15.76 3.99
CA LEU A 9 -0.82 -15.73 3.47
C LEU A 9 -0.22 -14.33 3.57
N ALA A 10 -0.96 -13.27 3.22
CA ALA A 10 -0.50 -11.89 3.37
C ALA A 10 -0.17 -11.57 4.83
N PHE A 11 -1.00 -11.99 5.80
CA PHE A 11 -0.71 -11.84 7.23
C PHE A 11 0.59 -12.53 7.63
N VAL A 12 0.82 -13.76 7.18
CA VAL A 12 2.06 -14.50 7.47
C VAL A 12 3.28 -13.77 6.87
N LEU A 13 3.19 -13.33 5.62
CA LEU A 13 4.28 -12.62 4.94
C LEU A 13 4.61 -11.28 5.63
N TRP A 14 3.60 -10.48 6.02
CA TRP A 14 3.78 -9.23 6.75
C TRP A 14 4.35 -9.47 8.15
N PHE A 15 3.88 -10.51 8.85
CA PHE A 15 4.44 -10.89 10.14
C PHE A 15 5.93 -11.28 10.04
N ILE A 16 6.29 -12.11 9.05
CA ILE A 16 7.69 -12.47 8.80
C ILE A 16 8.53 -11.22 8.51
N MET A 17 8.04 -10.32 7.67
CA MET A 17 8.75 -9.12 7.24
C MET A 17 8.93 -8.09 8.36
N PHE A 18 7.87 -7.78 9.11
CA PHE A 18 7.89 -6.72 10.11
C PHE A 18 8.35 -7.17 11.49
N VAL A 19 8.07 -8.43 11.87
CA VAL A 19 8.32 -8.93 13.23
C VAL A 19 9.53 -9.83 13.28
N LEU A 20 9.57 -10.89 12.48
CA LEU A 20 10.66 -11.87 12.52
C LEU A 20 11.94 -11.36 11.85
N LYS A 21 11.84 -10.61 10.76
CA LYS A 21 12.95 -9.98 10.00
C LYS A 21 14.13 -10.95 9.73
N PRO A 22 13.90 -12.15 9.17
CA PRO A 22 14.95 -13.14 8.97
C PRO A 22 15.98 -12.70 7.92
N VAL A 23 15.60 -11.80 7.03
CA VAL A 23 16.44 -11.19 5.99
C VAL A 23 16.14 -9.70 5.90
N ASN A 24 16.87 -9.01 5.03
CA ASN A 24 16.65 -7.57 4.80
C ASN A 24 15.18 -7.27 4.49
N PHE A 25 14.65 -6.19 5.09
CA PHE A 25 13.25 -5.78 4.98
C PHE A 25 12.80 -5.60 3.52
N TRP A 26 13.60 -4.92 2.69
CA TRP A 26 13.26 -4.64 1.31
C TRP A 26 13.19 -5.88 0.43
N ILE A 27 14.12 -6.83 0.68
CA ILE A 27 14.11 -8.14 -0.01
C ILE A 27 12.85 -8.93 0.38
N SER A 28 12.53 -8.97 1.68
CA SER A 28 11.31 -9.65 2.17
C SER A 28 10.05 -9.03 1.56
N MET A 29 9.99 -7.68 1.49
CA MET A 29 8.84 -6.96 0.96
C MET A 29 8.68 -7.18 -0.54
N ALA A 30 9.77 -7.07 -1.32
CA ALA A 30 9.76 -7.33 -2.76
C ALA A 30 9.35 -8.77 -3.08
N PHE A 31 9.86 -9.75 -2.32
CA PHE A 31 9.46 -11.14 -2.47
C PHE A 31 7.97 -11.33 -2.15
N SER A 32 7.50 -10.81 -1.03
CA SER A 32 6.12 -10.96 -0.57
C SER A 32 5.12 -10.35 -1.57
N THR A 33 5.39 -9.14 -2.04
CA THR A 33 4.53 -8.44 -3.00
C THR A 33 4.57 -9.09 -4.38
N SER A 34 5.73 -9.60 -4.82
CA SER A 34 5.86 -10.37 -6.05
C SER A 34 5.06 -11.67 -5.99
N LEU A 35 5.15 -12.41 -4.89
CA LEU A 35 4.39 -13.66 -4.70
C LEU A 35 2.87 -13.39 -4.74
N LEU A 36 2.42 -12.37 -4.03
CA LEU A 36 1.00 -11.97 -4.04
C LEU A 36 0.55 -11.48 -5.42
N SER A 37 1.44 -10.82 -6.19
CA SER A 37 1.15 -10.42 -7.57
C SER A 37 0.94 -11.61 -8.49
N VAL A 38 1.77 -12.64 -8.38
CA VAL A 38 1.62 -13.88 -9.17
C VAL A 38 0.29 -14.55 -8.85
N ILE A 39 -0.07 -14.64 -7.56
CA ILE A 39 -1.37 -15.18 -7.12
C ILE A 39 -2.52 -14.38 -7.73
N SER A 40 -2.42 -13.06 -7.71
CA SER A 40 -3.43 -12.15 -8.27
C SER A 40 -3.57 -12.33 -9.77
N PHE A 41 -2.45 -12.41 -10.49
CA PHE A 41 -2.43 -12.60 -11.93
C PHE A 41 -3.08 -13.93 -12.35
N VAL A 42 -2.69 -15.03 -11.70
CA VAL A 42 -3.24 -16.36 -12.01
C VAL A 42 -4.74 -16.43 -11.80
N ASN A 43 -5.26 -15.75 -10.77
CA ASN A 43 -6.67 -15.81 -10.42
C ASN A 43 -7.55 -14.78 -11.15
N TYR A 44 -6.96 -13.68 -11.67
CA TYR A 44 -7.74 -12.52 -12.13
C TYR A 44 -7.29 -11.87 -13.44
N ARG A 45 -6.38 -12.47 -14.19
CA ARG A 45 -5.80 -11.91 -15.43
C ARG A 45 -6.83 -11.41 -16.45
N GLU A 46 -7.98 -12.09 -16.58
CA GLU A 46 -9.00 -11.72 -17.57
C GLU A 46 -9.75 -10.44 -17.19
N GLN A 47 -9.82 -10.11 -15.92
CA GLN A 47 -10.51 -8.92 -15.41
C GLN A 47 -9.60 -7.68 -15.40
N LEU A 48 -8.35 -7.84 -15.76
CA LEU A 48 -7.38 -6.74 -15.86
C LEU A 48 -7.46 -6.01 -17.21
N LYS A 49 -8.39 -6.38 -18.10
CA LYS A 49 -8.59 -5.68 -19.36
C LYS A 49 -9.04 -4.24 -19.08
N VAL A 50 -8.13 -3.31 -19.36
CA VAL A 50 -8.34 -1.87 -19.13
C VAL A 50 -8.99 -1.26 -20.37
N SER A 51 -10.25 -0.87 -20.27
CA SER A 51 -11.04 -0.20 -21.33
C SER A 51 -11.15 1.30 -21.07
N VAL A 52 -10.01 1.99 -20.84
CA VAL A 52 -10.00 3.42 -20.52
C VAL A 52 -8.81 4.13 -21.18
N SER A 53 -8.85 5.44 -21.25
CA SER A 53 -7.71 6.25 -21.66
C SER A 53 -6.57 6.08 -20.63
N MET A 54 -5.53 5.33 -21.00
CA MET A 54 -4.35 5.09 -20.14
C MET A 54 -3.70 6.39 -19.69
N VAL A 55 -3.55 7.38 -20.59
CA VAL A 55 -2.96 8.67 -20.27
C VAL A 55 -3.74 9.38 -19.16
N LYS A 56 -5.08 9.40 -19.26
CA LYS A 56 -5.93 10.00 -18.23
C LYS A 56 -5.76 9.31 -16.87
N GLU A 57 -5.72 7.99 -16.83
CA GLU A 57 -5.53 7.25 -15.57
C GLU A 57 -4.15 7.48 -14.96
N ILE A 58 -3.10 7.57 -15.79
CA ILE A 58 -1.75 7.90 -15.33
C ILE A 58 -1.70 9.31 -14.72
N LEU A 59 -2.29 10.31 -15.38
CA LEU A 59 -2.33 11.69 -14.86
C LEU A 59 -3.11 11.78 -13.55
N ILE A 60 -4.24 11.07 -13.44
CA ILE A 60 -5.00 10.98 -12.18
C ILE A 60 -4.16 10.29 -11.10
N GLY A 61 -3.45 9.21 -11.44
CA GLY A 61 -2.57 8.50 -10.53
C GLY A 61 -1.47 9.41 -9.98
N ILE A 62 -0.76 10.14 -10.84
CA ILE A 62 0.29 11.09 -10.43
C ILE A 62 -0.31 12.21 -9.56
N GLY A 63 -1.40 12.84 -10.01
CA GLY A 63 -2.07 13.91 -9.24
C GLY A 63 -2.55 13.44 -7.87
N SER A 64 -3.07 12.20 -7.79
CA SER A 64 -3.50 11.61 -6.53
C SER A 64 -2.32 11.24 -5.61
N ALA A 65 -1.15 10.88 -6.15
CA ALA A 65 0.07 10.69 -5.35
C ALA A 65 0.52 11.99 -4.68
N LEU A 66 0.51 13.10 -5.43
CA LEU A 66 0.83 14.43 -4.89
C LEU A 66 -0.17 14.86 -3.80
N LEU A 67 -1.46 14.62 -4.04
CA LEU A 67 -2.50 14.90 -3.05
C LEU A 67 -2.28 14.08 -1.77
N LEU A 68 -2.01 12.78 -1.90
CA LEU A 68 -1.76 11.90 -0.76
C LEU A 68 -0.50 12.32 0.01
N TYR A 69 0.55 12.75 -0.69
CA TYR A 69 1.73 13.32 -0.04
C TYR A 69 1.36 14.55 0.80
N GLY A 70 0.54 15.46 0.26
CA GLY A 70 0.03 16.62 1.00
C GLY A 70 -0.78 16.22 2.24
N VAL A 71 -1.59 15.16 2.15
CA VAL A 71 -2.33 14.62 3.31
C VAL A 71 -1.37 14.13 4.40
N PHE A 72 -0.29 13.45 4.04
CA PHE A 72 0.70 12.96 4.99
C PHE A 72 1.53 14.10 5.59
N TRP A 73 1.90 15.10 4.79
CA TRP A 73 2.57 16.31 5.28
C TRP A 73 1.69 17.04 6.31
N LEU A 74 0.41 17.25 5.99
CA LEU A 74 -0.55 17.84 6.92
C LEU A 74 -0.76 16.97 8.16
N GLY A 75 -0.82 15.64 7.99
CA GLY A 75 -0.92 14.69 9.10
C GLY A 75 0.26 14.80 10.06
N LYS A 76 1.50 14.89 9.54
CA LYS A 76 2.69 15.11 10.35
C LYS A 76 2.61 16.46 11.08
N PHE A 77 2.24 17.54 10.40
CA PHE A 77 2.05 18.85 11.01
C PHE A 77 1.04 18.80 12.17
N ILE A 78 -0.07 18.09 12.01
CA ILE A 78 -1.08 17.89 13.07
C ILE A 78 -0.49 17.10 14.24
N LEU A 79 0.23 16.03 13.98
CA LEU A 79 0.87 15.21 15.02
C LEU A 79 1.90 16.02 15.82
N ASP A 80 2.72 16.82 15.14
CA ASP A 80 3.75 17.66 15.76
C ASP A 80 3.13 18.75 16.68
N ASN A 81 1.99 19.33 16.32
CA ASN A 81 1.39 20.45 17.04
C ASN A 81 0.32 20.04 18.06
N ILE A 82 -0.42 18.94 17.85
CA ILE A 82 -1.54 18.54 18.71
C ILE A 82 -1.16 17.37 19.62
N GLY A 83 -0.17 16.54 19.24
CA GLY A 83 0.33 15.46 20.08
C GLY A 83 -0.66 14.29 20.28
N ILE A 84 -1.57 14.05 19.33
CA ILE A 84 -2.60 12.99 19.40
C ILE A 84 -1.99 11.60 19.60
N ILE A 85 -0.83 11.33 19.03
CA ILE A 85 -0.09 10.09 19.19
C ILE A 85 1.19 10.38 19.97
N PRO A 86 1.31 9.90 21.23
CA PRO A 86 2.54 10.04 21.99
C PRO A 86 3.74 9.42 21.26
N ASN A 87 4.89 10.09 21.31
CA ASN A 87 6.13 9.61 20.67
C ASN A 87 6.01 9.33 19.16
N HIS A 88 5.13 10.04 18.45
CA HIS A 88 4.92 9.84 17.01
C HIS A 88 6.21 9.97 16.18
N ASN A 89 7.13 10.87 16.56
CA ASN A 89 8.43 11.04 15.90
C ASN A 89 9.31 9.78 16.00
N ALA A 90 9.29 9.07 17.14
CA ALA A 90 9.94 7.76 17.26
C ALA A 90 9.27 6.71 16.35
N GLY A 91 7.95 6.74 16.25
CA GLY A 91 7.18 5.89 15.33
C GLY A 91 7.58 6.14 13.86
N ILE A 92 7.67 7.40 13.45
CA ILE A 92 8.13 7.80 12.10
C ILE A 92 9.57 7.33 11.87
N SER A 93 10.48 7.63 12.80
CA SER A 93 11.89 7.24 12.70
C SER A 93 12.06 5.72 12.59
N ASN A 94 11.26 4.93 13.29
CA ASN A 94 11.27 3.46 13.19
C ASN A 94 10.86 2.95 11.80
N VAL A 95 9.94 3.63 11.13
CA VAL A 95 9.57 3.30 9.73
C VAL A 95 10.77 3.56 8.81
N TYR A 96 11.38 4.72 8.91
CA TYR A 96 12.54 5.09 8.09
C TYR A 96 13.82 4.30 8.43
N ALA A 97 13.96 3.79 9.65
CA ALA A 97 15.08 2.94 10.05
C ALA A 97 15.19 1.64 9.23
N ASN A 98 14.08 1.17 8.61
CA ASN A 98 14.11 0.03 7.70
C ASN A 98 14.95 0.28 6.43
N LYS A 99 15.34 1.53 6.12
CA LYS A 99 16.30 1.82 5.03
C LYS A 99 17.64 1.11 5.27
N GLY A 100 18.11 1.09 6.53
CA GLY A 100 19.37 0.46 6.91
C GLY A 100 20.53 0.94 6.04
N LEU A 101 21.39 0.02 5.63
CA LEU A 101 22.51 0.27 4.73
C LEU A 101 22.16 0.05 3.23
N PHE A 102 20.91 -0.18 2.90
CA PHE A 102 20.51 -0.40 1.52
C PHE A 102 20.60 0.91 0.71
N PRO A 103 21.14 0.86 -0.53
CA PRO A 103 21.25 2.07 -1.36
C PRO A 103 19.90 2.73 -1.60
N PRO A 104 19.71 4.04 -1.33
CA PRO A 104 18.41 4.70 -1.48
C PRO A 104 17.80 4.58 -2.87
N TRP A 105 18.62 4.64 -3.93
CA TRP A 105 18.16 4.49 -5.30
C TRP A 105 17.58 3.09 -5.58
N LEU A 106 18.17 2.05 -4.98
CA LEU A 106 17.67 0.68 -5.12
C LEU A 106 16.35 0.50 -4.36
N ILE A 107 16.24 1.09 -3.15
CA ILE A 107 14.97 1.13 -2.41
C ILE A 107 13.90 1.84 -3.26
N GLY A 108 14.22 2.98 -3.87
CA GLY A 108 13.28 3.71 -4.74
C GLY A 108 12.79 2.87 -5.92
N ILE A 109 13.68 2.12 -6.58
CA ILE A 109 13.30 1.19 -7.64
C ILE A 109 12.40 0.09 -7.10
N MET A 110 12.75 -0.53 -5.95
CA MET A 110 11.95 -1.59 -5.35
C MET A 110 10.58 -1.11 -4.90
N LEU A 111 10.48 0.10 -4.36
CA LEU A 111 9.21 0.74 -3.98
C LEU A 111 8.34 1.00 -5.20
N PHE A 112 8.92 1.46 -6.30
CA PHE A 112 8.20 1.64 -7.56
C PHE A 112 7.74 0.28 -8.12
N PHE A 113 8.67 -0.66 -8.25
CA PHE A 113 8.44 -2.02 -8.74
C PHE A 113 9.49 -2.97 -8.12
N PRO A 114 9.07 -4.07 -7.45
CA PRO A 114 7.76 -4.71 -7.44
C PRO A 114 6.83 -4.33 -6.28
N ILE A 115 7.24 -3.46 -5.33
CA ILE A 115 6.50 -3.27 -4.08
C ILE A 115 5.17 -2.55 -4.32
N GLY A 116 5.18 -1.27 -4.71
CA GLY A 116 3.96 -0.49 -4.94
C GLY A 116 3.04 -1.13 -5.98
N PHE A 117 3.64 -1.68 -7.06
CA PHE A 117 2.90 -2.45 -8.05
C PHE A 117 2.21 -3.67 -7.41
N GLY A 118 2.95 -4.48 -6.69
CA GLY A 118 2.47 -5.75 -6.16
C GLY A 118 1.42 -5.61 -5.08
N GLU A 119 1.56 -4.61 -4.22
CA GLU A 119 0.54 -4.31 -3.21
C GLU A 119 -0.79 -3.92 -3.85
N GLU A 120 -0.79 -2.98 -4.78
CA GLU A 120 -2.04 -2.58 -5.45
C GLU A 120 -2.63 -3.71 -6.28
N PHE A 121 -1.79 -4.50 -6.94
CA PHE A 121 -2.24 -5.61 -7.74
C PHE A 121 -2.95 -6.68 -6.90
N PHE A 122 -2.48 -6.95 -5.68
CA PHE A 122 -3.12 -7.86 -4.74
C PHE A 122 -4.34 -7.22 -4.05
N TRP A 123 -4.17 -6.06 -3.40
CA TRP A 123 -5.22 -5.50 -2.54
C TRP A 123 -6.41 -4.96 -3.34
N ARG A 124 -6.17 -4.22 -4.44
CA ARG A 124 -7.23 -3.63 -5.27
C ARG A 124 -7.56 -4.49 -6.48
N GLY A 125 -6.52 -4.94 -7.19
CA GLY A 125 -6.67 -5.75 -8.39
C GLY A 125 -7.32 -7.10 -8.14
N TYR A 126 -6.93 -7.78 -7.07
CA TYR A 126 -7.49 -9.08 -6.71
C TYR A 126 -8.56 -8.98 -5.61
N LEU A 127 -8.17 -8.60 -4.37
CA LEU A 127 -9.05 -8.76 -3.20
C LEU A 127 -10.28 -7.84 -3.28
N GLN A 128 -10.09 -6.53 -3.41
CA GLN A 128 -11.19 -5.57 -3.44
C GLN A 128 -12.13 -5.84 -4.62
N ARG A 129 -11.57 -6.15 -5.79
CA ARG A 129 -12.35 -6.51 -6.99
C ARG A 129 -13.15 -7.79 -6.80
N HIS A 130 -12.53 -8.85 -6.26
CA HIS A 130 -13.21 -10.11 -5.96
C HIS A 130 -14.37 -9.92 -4.99
N LEU A 131 -14.13 -9.15 -3.93
CA LEU A 131 -15.18 -8.85 -2.95
C LEU A 131 -16.26 -7.93 -3.54
N SER A 132 -15.91 -7.01 -4.44
CA SER A 132 -16.85 -6.10 -5.09
C SER A 132 -17.88 -6.85 -5.94
N SER A 133 -17.46 -7.88 -6.68
CA SER A 133 -18.37 -8.73 -7.46
C SER A 133 -19.34 -9.53 -6.57
N LYS A 134 -19.01 -9.75 -5.30
CA LYS A 134 -19.80 -10.57 -4.38
C LYS A 134 -20.64 -9.75 -3.39
N TYR A 135 -20.12 -8.63 -2.90
CA TYR A 135 -20.70 -7.86 -1.80
C TYR A 135 -20.97 -6.39 -2.15
N GLY A 136 -20.67 -5.98 -3.38
CA GLY A 136 -20.76 -4.58 -3.82
C GLY A 136 -19.56 -3.73 -3.38
N ASN A 137 -19.45 -2.54 -3.97
CA ASN A 137 -18.26 -1.69 -3.86
C ASN A 137 -17.96 -1.22 -2.43
N LEU A 138 -18.97 -0.77 -1.68
CA LEU A 138 -18.75 -0.21 -0.34
C LEU A 138 -18.29 -1.27 0.66
N LYS A 139 -18.94 -2.43 0.68
CA LYS A 139 -18.55 -3.52 1.61
C LYS A 139 -17.17 -4.07 1.25
N SER A 140 -16.88 -4.25 -0.04
CA SER A 140 -15.56 -4.71 -0.49
C SER A 140 -14.44 -3.75 -0.10
N PHE A 141 -14.69 -2.45 -0.23
CA PHE A 141 -13.78 -1.40 0.19
C PHE A 141 -13.46 -1.49 1.69
N LEU A 142 -14.49 -1.49 2.54
CA LEU A 142 -14.31 -1.54 3.99
C LEU A 142 -13.59 -2.81 4.44
N ILE A 143 -13.94 -3.97 3.88
CA ILE A 143 -13.29 -5.25 4.18
C ILE A 143 -11.83 -5.22 3.75
N THR A 144 -11.52 -4.68 2.57
CA THR A 144 -10.14 -4.60 2.08
C THR A 144 -9.30 -3.64 2.92
N VAL A 145 -9.84 -2.47 3.29
CA VAL A 145 -9.16 -1.52 4.18
C VAL A 145 -8.88 -2.17 5.54
N PHE A 146 -9.86 -2.88 6.08
CA PHE A 146 -9.68 -3.62 7.33
C PHE A 146 -8.50 -4.60 7.26
N PHE A 147 -8.45 -5.47 6.26
CA PHE A 147 -7.37 -6.44 6.13
C PHE A 147 -6.03 -5.78 5.82
N TYR A 148 -6.02 -4.76 4.95
CA TYR A 148 -4.81 -4.00 4.64
C TYR A 148 -4.21 -3.32 5.88
N THR A 149 -5.04 -2.75 6.73
CA THR A 149 -4.59 -2.17 8.00
C THR A 149 -4.16 -3.26 9.00
N ALA A 150 -4.94 -4.34 9.09
CA ALA A 150 -4.74 -5.39 10.08
C ALA A 150 -3.39 -6.13 9.92
N VAL A 151 -2.88 -6.31 8.69
CA VAL A 151 -1.54 -6.92 8.47
C VAL A 151 -0.41 -6.07 9.06
N HIS A 152 -0.64 -4.79 9.36
CA HIS A 152 0.35 -3.89 9.97
C HIS A 152 0.26 -3.85 11.51
N ILE A 153 -0.82 -4.36 12.12
CA ILE A 153 -1.01 -4.34 13.59
C ILE A 153 0.16 -5.00 14.34
N PRO A 154 0.74 -6.13 13.89
CA PRO A 154 1.85 -6.77 14.59
C PRO A 154 3.11 -5.91 14.70
N THR A 155 3.23 -4.82 13.95
CA THR A 155 4.35 -3.87 14.09
C THR A 155 4.33 -3.12 15.42
N LEU A 156 3.17 -3.03 16.06
CA LEU A 156 2.91 -2.25 17.29
C LEU A 156 3.32 -0.76 17.14
N ASN A 157 3.42 -0.27 15.91
CA ASN A 157 3.72 1.13 15.61
C ASN A 157 2.43 1.86 15.22
N PRO A 158 1.84 2.68 16.10
CA PRO A 158 0.57 3.32 15.84
C PRO A 158 0.61 4.29 14.66
N VAL A 159 1.78 4.90 14.38
CA VAL A 159 1.94 5.79 13.22
C VAL A 159 1.88 4.99 11.92
N LEU A 160 2.55 3.83 11.86
CA LEU A 160 2.52 2.95 10.69
C LEU A 160 1.11 2.36 10.47
N ILE A 161 0.42 1.96 11.55
CA ILE A 161 -0.95 1.43 11.48
C ILE A 161 -1.91 2.51 10.97
N LEU A 162 -1.79 3.75 11.48
CA LEU A 162 -2.58 4.89 10.99
C LEU A 162 -2.26 5.20 9.52
N ALA A 163 -0.98 5.19 9.15
CA ALA A 163 -0.56 5.39 7.76
C ALA A 163 -1.17 4.32 6.84
N ALA A 164 -1.08 3.05 7.20
CA ALA A 164 -1.69 1.95 6.45
C ALA A 164 -3.21 2.12 6.30
N PHE A 165 -3.91 2.54 7.37
CA PHE A 165 -5.33 2.85 7.31
C PHE A 165 -5.63 3.97 6.31
N LEU A 166 -4.90 5.10 6.39
CA LEU A 166 -5.12 6.26 5.51
C LEU A 166 -4.86 5.94 4.04
N VAL A 167 -3.75 5.28 3.71
CA VAL A 167 -3.46 4.90 2.32
C VAL A 167 -4.42 3.81 1.84
N GLY A 168 -4.82 2.89 2.74
CA GLY A 168 -5.85 1.89 2.48
C GLY A 168 -7.17 2.51 2.07
N MET A 169 -7.62 3.51 2.81
CA MET A 169 -8.82 4.31 2.51
C MET A 169 -8.65 5.07 1.19
N PHE A 170 -7.52 5.73 0.98
CA PHE A 170 -7.27 6.58 -0.18
C PHE A 170 -7.29 5.78 -1.49
N TRP A 171 -6.44 4.76 -1.61
CA TRP A 171 -6.36 3.96 -2.85
C TRP A 171 -7.58 3.07 -3.05
N GLY A 172 -8.19 2.57 -1.97
CA GLY A 172 -9.45 1.83 -2.06
C GLY A 172 -10.61 2.68 -2.57
N ALA A 173 -10.73 3.92 -2.11
CA ALA A 173 -11.71 4.90 -2.61
C ALA A 173 -11.41 5.33 -4.04
N LEU A 174 -10.13 5.59 -4.37
CA LEU A 174 -9.69 5.91 -5.73
C LEU A 174 -10.06 4.78 -6.71
N PHE A 175 -9.87 3.52 -6.32
CA PHE A 175 -10.26 2.37 -7.12
C PHE A 175 -11.75 2.36 -7.44
N ILE A 176 -12.63 2.61 -6.45
CA ILE A 176 -14.08 2.69 -6.66
C ILE A 176 -14.43 3.89 -7.55
N TRP A 177 -13.87 5.05 -7.26
CA TRP A 177 -14.10 6.27 -8.05
C TRP A 177 -13.74 6.08 -9.51
N ARG A 178 -12.67 5.31 -9.78
CA ARG A 178 -12.26 4.94 -11.14
C ARG A 178 -13.01 3.72 -11.70
N LYS A 179 -14.21 3.42 -11.18
CA LYS A 179 -15.07 2.29 -11.64
C LYS A 179 -14.36 0.94 -11.59
N ASN A 180 -13.65 0.69 -10.49
CA ASN A 180 -12.84 -0.50 -10.26
C ASN A 180 -11.67 -0.66 -11.26
N ASN A 181 -11.18 0.45 -11.80
CA ASN A 181 -9.96 0.47 -12.61
C ASN A 181 -8.74 0.60 -11.69
N ILE A 182 -7.76 -0.28 -11.91
CA ILE A 182 -6.56 -0.35 -11.07
C ILE A 182 -5.48 0.67 -11.45
N VAL A 183 -5.51 1.22 -12.68
CA VAL A 183 -4.37 2.00 -13.21
C VAL A 183 -4.07 3.22 -12.36
N ALA A 184 -5.08 4.03 -12.02
CA ALA A 184 -4.85 5.23 -11.22
C ALA A 184 -4.33 4.93 -9.80
N PRO A 185 -4.93 4.03 -8.98
CA PRO A 185 -4.36 3.68 -7.68
C PRO A 185 -2.97 3.04 -7.80
N LEU A 186 -2.73 2.20 -8.81
CA LEU A 186 -1.44 1.59 -9.07
C LEU A 186 -0.35 2.64 -9.32
N VAL A 187 -0.58 3.57 -10.25
CA VAL A 187 0.36 4.66 -10.54
C VAL A 187 0.53 5.56 -9.32
N SER A 188 -0.55 5.84 -8.59
CA SER A 188 -0.49 6.63 -7.36
C SER A 188 0.44 6.02 -6.33
N HIS A 189 0.33 4.73 -6.06
CA HIS A 189 1.17 4.02 -5.09
C HIS A 189 2.63 3.98 -5.56
N MET A 190 2.85 3.55 -6.79
CA MET A 190 4.19 3.45 -7.38
C MET A 190 4.96 4.79 -7.36
N VAL A 191 4.26 5.93 -7.48
CA VAL A 191 4.86 7.27 -7.43
C VAL A 191 5.00 7.76 -5.98
N TRP A 192 3.99 7.54 -5.14
CA TRP A 192 3.96 8.05 -3.78
C TRP A 192 5.03 7.42 -2.88
N ASP A 193 5.23 6.11 -2.97
CA ASP A 193 6.20 5.40 -2.14
C ASP A 193 7.64 5.94 -2.30
N PRO A 194 8.23 5.99 -3.52
CA PRO A 194 9.55 6.58 -3.68
C PRO A 194 9.59 8.05 -3.25
N MET A 195 8.48 8.79 -3.45
CA MET A 195 8.41 10.19 -3.09
C MET A 195 8.52 10.38 -1.58
N ILE A 196 7.71 9.68 -0.78
CA ILE A 196 7.70 9.85 0.68
C ILE A 196 8.88 9.16 1.37
N PHE A 197 9.39 8.05 0.81
CA PHE A 197 10.49 7.31 1.44
C PHE A 197 11.87 7.84 1.06
N ILE A 198 12.08 8.33 -0.18
CA ILE A 198 13.40 8.63 -0.72
C ILE A 198 13.57 10.09 -1.10
N ILE A 199 12.61 10.67 -1.87
CA ILE A 199 12.80 11.99 -2.47
C ILE A 199 12.48 13.10 -1.47
N PHE A 200 11.36 13.00 -0.79
CA PHE A 200 10.87 14.00 0.18
C PHE A 200 10.41 13.33 1.48
N PRO A 201 11.32 12.71 2.26
CA PRO A 201 10.94 12.06 3.51
C PRO A 201 10.39 13.06 4.53
N LEU A 202 9.43 12.61 5.35
CA LEU A 202 8.76 13.41 6.39
C LEU A 202 9.36 13.18 7.79
N ASN A 203 10.63 12.82 7.90
CA ASN A 203 11.35 12.60 9.16
C ASN A 203 12.08 13.87 9.64
#